data_0365c7504efa8dfea13d8619d801eb1b
#
_entry.id   0365c7504efa8dfea13d8619d801eb1b
#
_cell.length_a   1.000
_cell.length_b   1.000
_cell.length_c   1.000
_cell.angle_alpha   90.00
_cell.angle_beta   90.00
_cell.angle_gamma   90.00
#
_symmetry.space_group_name_H-M   'P 1'
#
loop_
_entity.id
_entity.type
_entity.pdbx_description
1 polymer ?
#
loop_
_entity_poly.entity_id
_entity_poly.type
_entity_poly.pdbx_seq_one_letter_code
_entity_poly.pdbx_strand_id
1 'polypeptide(L)'
;HAVTRPKIGEKSFGVAEFIAAEEMGRRRGYWWSPNNDKLLVTCVDESDVLSWHILKSSDPSDAPAVIKYPKAGTKNSNVELEIYSLDGESVPINWNESNTWEYLVSIQWTDPDAIFATVQTRDQKTAGILRINTKGGFIEEIYRWNNECWVEIIPGAPRVVGEHIITIEDHDETRRVV
;
A
#
# COMPACT_ATOMS: atom_id res chain seq x y z
N HIS A 1 -8.78 7.07 22.62
CA HIS A 1 -8.96 5.63 22.60
C HIS A 1 -8.09 5.03 21.52
N ALA A 2 -7.25 4.03 21.81
CA ALA A 2 -6.40 3.40 20.81
C ALA A 2 -7.26 2.44 19.99
N VAL A 3 -7.20 2.56 18.66
CA VAL A 3 -7.94 1.71 17.72
C VAL A 3 -7.09 0.51 17.30
N THR A 4 -5.77 0.70 17.21
CA THR A 4 -4.81 -0.34 16.82
C THR A 4 -3.93 -0.75 18.00
N ARG A 5 -3.24 -1.88 17.83
CA ARG A 5 -2.24 -2.35 18.79
C ARG A 5 -0.99 -1.45 18.75
N PRO A 6 -0.24 -1.32 19.85
CA PRO A 6 1.07 -0.69 19.81
C PRO A 6 2.04 -1.52 18.95
N LYS A 7 3.13 -0.90 18.50
CA LYS A 7 4.20 -1.60 17.79
C LYS A 7 4.64 -2.83 18.59
N ILE A 8 4.63 -4.00 17.93
CA ILE A 8 5.07 -5.26 18.52
C ILE A 8 6.20 -5.82 17.65
N GLY A 9 7.41 -5.84 18.20
CA GLY A 9 8.59 -6.29 17.46
C GLY A 9 8.83 -5.42 16.23
N GLU A 10 8.88 -6.04 15.06
CA GLU A 10 9.08 -5.38 13.76
C GLU A 10 7.77 -4.96 13.07
N LYS A 11 6.61 -5.09 13.74
CA LYS A 11 5.31 -4.70 13.19
C LYS A 11 4.93 -3.29 13.61
N SER A 12 4.46 -2.50 12.67
CA SER A 12 3.94 -1.14 12.88
C SER A 12 2.57 -0.97 12.21
N PHE A 13 1.76 -0.06 12.74
CA PHE A 13 0.39 0.17 12.26
C PHE A 13 0.18 1.60 11.80
N GLY A 14 -0.61 1.78 10.74
CA GLY A 14 -1.01 3.09 10.24
C GLY A 14 0.11 3.90 9.58
N VAL A 15 1.20 3.26 9.23
CA VAL A 15 2.35 3.86 8.52
C VAL A 15 2.51 3.25 7.14
N ALA A 16 3.19 3.95 6.26
CA ALA A 16 3.63 3.38 4.99
C ALA A 16 4.94 2.62 5.19
N GLU A 17 5.10 1.51 4.48
CA GLU A 17 6.39 0.83 4.33
C GLU A 17 7.34 1.67 3.46
N PHE A 18 8.63 1.32 3.50
CA PHE A 18 9.71 2.09 2.86
C PHE A 18 9.44 2.37 1.37
N ILE A 19 9.12 1.34 0.57
CA ILE A 19 8.92 1.50 -0.89
C ILE A 19 7.73 2.43 -1.18
N ALA A 20 6.61 2.27 -0.50
CA ALA A 20 5.47 3.14 -0.72
C ALA A 20 5.76 4.61 -0.35
N ALA A 21 6.55 4.83 0.70
CA ALA A 21 6.91 6.17 1.15
C ALA A 21 7.86 6.89 0.18
N GLU A 22 8.88 6.19 -0.30
CA GLU A 22 9.96 6.77 -1.11
C GLU A 22 9.65 6.78 -2.61
N GLU A 23 9.01 5.71 -3.13
CA GLU A 23 8.81 5.54 -4.57
C GLU A 23 7.37 5.88 -5.03
N MET A 24 6.37 5.71 -4.16
CA MET A 24 4.96 5.83 -4.54
C MET A 24 4.26 7.06 -3.94
N GLY A 25 4.97 7.86 -3.16
CA GLY A 25 4.43 9.06 -2.52
C GLY A 25 3.39 8.79 -1.43
N ARG A 26 3.22 7.54 -1.00
CA ARG A 26 2.29 7.15 0.06
C ARG A 26 3.01 7.16 1.41
N ARG A 27 2.74 8.18 2.24
CA ARG A 27 3.43 8.37 3.54
C ARG A 27 2.61 7.93 4.75
N ARG A 28 1.33 7.58 4.55
CA ARG A 28 0.45 7.10 5.62
C ARG A 28 -0.07 5.71 5.31
N GLY A 29 -0.48 4.99 6.36
CA GLY A 29 -1.09 3.67 6.27
C GLY A 29 -2.48 3.62 6.90
N TYR A 30 -3.24 4.72 6.87
CA TYR A 30 -4.61 4.75 7.38
C TYR A 30 -5.52 5.66 6.58
N TRP A 31 -6.80 5.29 6.49
CA TRP A 31 -7.83 6.01 5.74
C TRP A 31 -9.17 5.91 6.47
N TRP A 32 -9.82 7.04 6.65
CA TRP A 32 -11.16 7.09 7.21
C TRP A 32 -12.19 6.72 6.15
N SER A 33 -13.25 6.03 6.59
CA SER A 33 -14.46 5.87 5.78
C SER A 33 -15.12 7.22 5.50
N PRO A 34 -15.88 7.36 4.39
CA PRO A 34 -16.62 8.59 4.09
C PRO A 34 -17.56 9.03 5.22
N ASN A 35 -18.10 8.06 5.98
CA ASN A 35 -19.01 8.31 7.09
C ASN A 35 -18.28 8.56 8.43
N ASN A 36 -16.95 8.47 8.46
CA ASN A 36 -16.12 8.60 9.68
C ASN A 36 -16.44 7.60 10.80
N ASP A 37 -16.98 6.43 10.46
CA ASP A 37 -17.34 5.37 11.40
C ASP A 37 -16.37 4.19 11.39
N LYS A 38 -15.51 4.13 10.36
CA LYS A 38 -14.50 3.06 10.18
C LYS A 38 -13.14 3.64 9.78
N LEU A 39 -12.11 2.86 10.04
CA LEU A 39 -10.73 3.19 9.70
C LEU A 39 -10.06 1.97 9.04
N LEU A 40 -9.61 2.10 7.80
CA LEU A 40 -8.70 1.14 7.18
C LEU A 40 -7.29 1.43 7.66
N VAL A 41 -6.55 0.40 8.06
CA VAL A 41 -5.19 0.53 8.59
C VAL A 41 -4.28 -0.52 7.97
N THR A 42 -3.06 -0.13 7.63
CA THR A 42 -1.98 -1.07 7.31
C THR A 42 -1.35 -1.61 8.59
N CYS A 43 -1.03 -2.90 8.59
CA CYS A 43 -0.03 -3.49 9.45
C CYS A 43 1.20 -3.82 8.60
N VAL A 44 2.30 -3.17 8.88
CA VAL A 44 3.58 -3.35 8.16
C VAL A 44 4.49 -4.22 9.01
N ASP A 45 4.89 -5.38 8.48
CA ASP A 45 5.84 -6.30 9.10
C ASP A 45 7.18 -6.23 8.37
N GLU A 46 8.22 -5.75 9.08
CA GLU A 46 9.58 -5.58 8.56
C GLU A 46 10.53 -6.70 9.02
N SER A 47 10.02 -7.79 9.62
CA SER A 47 10.86 -8.86 10.19
C SER A 47 11.82 -9.48 9.17
N ASP A 48 11.36 -9.64 7.93
CA ASP A 48 12.12 -10.20 6.82
C ASP A 48 12.96 -9.18 6.05
N VAL A 49 12.81 -7.88 6.34
CA VAL A 49 13.55 -6.81 5.65
C VAL A 49 14.99 -6.76 6.15
N LEU A 50 15.92 -6.63 5.21
CA LEU A 50 17.34 -6.55 5.50
C LEU A 50 17.67 -5.36 6.41
N SER A 51 18.47 -5.58 7.45
CA SER A 51 19.02 -4.51 8.29
C SER A 51 20.23 -3.89 7.60
N TRP A 52 20.24 -2.57 7.49
CA TRP A 52 21.32 -1.79 6.91
C TRP A 52 21.98 -0.93 8.00
N HIS A 53 23.31 -0.91 8.02
CA HIS A 53 24.11 -0.21 9.02
C HIS A 53 24.71 1.06 8.42
N ILE A 54 24.42 2.19 9.02
CA ILE A 54 24.92 3.50 8.57
C ILE A 54 25.90 4.03 9.61
N LEU A 55 27.18 4.12 9.22
CA LEU A 55 28.21 4.70 10.06
C LEU A 55 28.08 6.23 10.07
N LYS A 56 28.31 6.83 11.23
CA LYS A 56 28.41 8.26 11.39
C LYS A 56 29.85 8.68 11.12
N SER A 57 30.12 9.21 9.94
CA SER A 57 31.49 9.57 9.51
C SER A 57 32.12 10.69 10.36
N SER A 58 31.32 11.55 11.01
CA SER A 58 31.79 12.61 11.89
C SER A 58 32.20 12.11 13.28
N ASP A 59 31.77 10.91 13.67
CA ASP A 59 32.14 10.26 14.93
C ASP A 59 32.15 8.74 14.76
N PRO A 60 33.29 8.17 14.30
CA PRO A 60 33.42 6.73 14.06
C PRO A 60 33.36 5.85 15.33
N SER A 61 33.40 6.46 16.52
CA SER A 61 33.28 5.74 17.79
C SER A 61 31.80 5.46 18.17
N ASP A 62 30.85 6.18 17.58
CA ASP A 62 29.44 5.92 17.77
C ASP A 62 29.02 4.59 17.13
N ALA A 63 28.10 3.89 17.79
CA ALA A 63 27.46 2.71 17.19
C ALA A 63 26.74 3.10 15.89
N PRO A 64 26.81 2.28 14.81
CA PRO A 64 26.11 2.57 13.57
C PRO A 64 24.59 2.61 13.80
N ALA A 65 23.92 3.52 13.12
CA ALA A 65 22.46 3.49 13.03
C ALA A 65 22.04 2.27 12.22
N VAL A 66 21.02 1.56 12.71
CA VAL A 66 20.45 0.38 12.02
C VAL A 66 19.07 0.75 11.50
N ILE A 67 18.88 0.61 10.20
CA ILE A 67 17.59 0.83 9.53
C ILE A 67 17.17 -0.41 8.77
N LYS A 68 15.87 -0.59 8.58
CA LYS A 68 15.32 -1.59 7.66
C LYS A 68 15.35 -1.02 6.24
N TYR A 69 16.04 -1.73 5.33
CA TYR A 69 16.21 -1.26 3.96
C TYR A 69 16.01 -2.41 2.96
N PRO A 70 14.92 -2.41 2.18
CA PRO A 70 14.62 -3.44 1.20
C PRO A 70 15.46 -3.25 -0.07
N LYS A 71 16.75 -3.62 0.01
CA LYS A 71 17.67 -3.57 -1.11
C LYS A 71 17.14 -4.38 -2.30
N ALA A 72 17.44 -3.93 -3.53
CA ALA A 72 17.09 -4.66 -4.74
C ALA A 72 17.50 -6.13 -4.67
N GLY A 73 16.58 -7.03 -4.98
CA GLY A 73 16.75 -8.48 -4.89
C GLY A 73 16.54 -9.09 -3.51
N THR A 74 16.28 -8.28 -2.46
CA THR A 74 15.93 -8.77 -1.12
C THR A 74 14.43 -8.70 -0.88
N LYS A 75 13.95 -9.17 0.28
CA LYS A 75 12.53 -9.12 0.65
C LYS A 75 12.10 -7.69 0.99
N ASN A 76 10.87 -7.35 0.60
CA ASN A 76 10.17 -6.16 1.06
C ASN A 76 9.43 -6.44 2.38
N SER A 77 8.89 -5.37 2.98
CA SER A 77 7.96 -5.49 4.09
C SER A 77 6.70 -6.22 3.66
N ASN A 78 6.13 -7.04 4.53
CA ASN A 78 4.78 -7.57 4.34
C ASN A 78 3.76 -6.53 4.79
N VAL A 79 2.76 -6.26 3.95
CA VAL A 79 1.70 -5.28 4.23
C VAL A 79 0.37 -5.99 4.32
N GLU A 80 -0.21 -5.98 5.51
CA GLU A 80 -1.57 -6.45 5.78
C GLU A 80 -2.52 -5.26 5.87
N LEU A 81 -3.80 -5.47 5.57
CA LEU A 81 -4.86 -4.47 5.71
C LEU A 81 -5.93 -4.96 6.67
N GLU A 82 -6.44 -4.06 7.48
CA GLU A 82 -7.54 -4.34 8.41
C GLU A 82 -8.47 -3.13 8.52
N ILE A 83 -9.78 -3.38 8.48
CA ILE A 83 -10.80 -2.36 8.72
C ILE A 83 -11.19 -2.43 10.19
N TYR A 84 -11.07 -1.33 10.90
CA TYR A 84 -11.50 -1.16 12.28
C TYR A 84 -12.78 -0.32 12.33
N SER A 85 -13.79 -0.78 13.07
CA SER A 85 -14.95 -0.01 13.45
C SER A 85 -14.72 0.70 14.78
N LEU A 86 -15.38 1.82 15.01
CA LEU A 86 -15.21 2.60 16.26
C LEU A 86 -15.76 1.88 17.50
N ASP A 87 -16.60 0.87 17.33
CA ASP A 87 -17.12 -0.03 18.37
C ASP A 87 -16.13 -1.12 18.80
N GLY A 88 -15.00 -1.24 18.11
CA GLY A 88 -13.92 -2.18 18.43
C GLY A 88 -13.90 -3.47 17.59
N GLU A 89 -14.85 -3.63 16.68
CA GLU A 89 -14.80 -4.74 15.72
C GLU A 89 -13.76 -4.49 14.64
N SER A 90 -13.18 -5.57 14.10
CA SER A 90 -12.24 -5.47 12.98
C SER A 90 -12.45 -6.57 11.95
N VAL A 91 -12.15 -6.25 10.69
CA VAL A 91 -12.22 -7.16 9.54
C VAL A 91 -10.87 -7.18 8.84
N PRO A 92 -10.15 -8.30 8.88
CA PRO A 92 -8.91 -8.46 8.13
C PRO A 92 -9.20 -8.52 6.63
N ILE A 93 -8.35 -7.89 5.82
CA ILE A 93 -8.45 -7.83 4.37
C ILE A 93 -7.29 -8.58 3.75
N ASN A 94 -7.56 -9.73 3.16
CA ASN A 94 -6.55 -10.52 2.45
C ASN A 94 -6.41 -10.03 0.99
N TRP A 95 -5.92 -8.79 0.83
CA TRP A 95 -5.85 -8.10 -0.45
C TRP A 95 -4.91 -8.74 -1.47
N ASN A 96 -4.04 -9.63 -1.05
CA ASN A 96 -3.06 -10.31 -1.90
C ASN A 96 -3.06 -11.84 -1.72
N GLU A 97 -4.24 -12.45 -1.62
CA GLU A 97 -4.39 -13.91 -1.45
C GLU A 97 -3.68 -14.72 -2.55
N SER A 98 -3.71 -14.22 -3.79
CA SER A 98 -3.04 -14.84 -4.94
C SER A 98 -1.52 -14.68 -4.93
N ASN A 99 -0.97 -13.88 -4.02
CA ASN A 99 0.44 -13.49 -3.97
C ASN A 99 0.97 -12.90 -5.30
N THR A 100 0.09 -12.23 -6.03
CA THR A 100 0.39 -11.60 -7.33
C THR A 100 0.98 -10.21 -7.14
N TRP A 101 0.46 -9.49 -6.14
CA TRP A 101 0.77 -8.09 -5.91
C TRP A 101 1.86 -7.93 -4.86
N GLU A 102 2.85 -7.13 -5.14
CA GLU A 102 3.91 -6.80 -4.17
C GLU A 102 3.65 -5.48 -3.47
N TYR A 103 3.13 -4.50 -4.23
CA TYR A 103 3.00 -3.13 -3.76
C TYR A 103 1.54 -2.71 -3.61
N LEU A 104 1.21 -2.21 -2.44
CA LEU A 104 0.00 -1.43 -2.18
C LEU A 104 0.32 0.04 -2.46
N VAL A 105 -0.05 0.53 -3.63
CA VAL A 105 0.36 1.86 -4.10
C VAL A 105 -0.49 2.97 -3.47
N SER A 106 -1.80 2.88 -3.62
CA SER A 106 -2.72 3.89 -3.10
C SER A 106 -4.06 3.30 -2.68
N ILE A 107 -4.77 4.03 -1.84
CA ILE A 107 -6.13 3.71 -1.41
C ILE A 107 -7.04 4.90 -1.70
N GLN A 108 -8.19 4.60 -2.28
CA GLN A 108 -9.31 5.52 -2.42
C GLN A 108 -10.52 4.93 -1.69
N TRP A 109 -11.02 5.67 -0.69
CA TRP A 109 -12.22 5.30 0.06
C TRP A 109 -13.22 6.45 -0.01
N THR A 110 -14.06 6.44 -1.05
CA THR A 110 -15.08 7.45 -1.33
C THR A 110 -16.49 6.91 -1.29
N ASP A 111 -16.63 5.58 -1.26
CA ASP A 111 -17.91 4.85 -1.14
C ASP A 111 -17.93 4.12 0.21
N PRO A 112 -18.97 4.29 1.05
CA PRO A 112 -19.08 3.60 2.35
C PRO A 112 -18.96 2.07 2.26
N ASP A 113 -19.40 1.47 1.18
CA ASP A 113 -19.43 0.01 0.98
C ASP A 113 -18.23 -0.54 0.20
N ALA A 114 -17.39 0.33 -0.40
CA ALA A 114 -16.27 -0.08 -1.23
C ALA A 114 -15.01 0.76 -1.03
N ILE A 115 -13.87 0.08 -0.90
CA ILE A 115 -12.53 0.65 -0.95
C ILE A 115 -11.89 0.24 -2.27
N PHE A 116 -11.17 1.16 -2.90
CA PHE A 116 -10.41 0.88 -4.11
C PHE A 116 -8.92 0.97 -3.79
N ALA A 117 -8.20 -0.14 -4.00
CA ALA A 117 -6.77 -0.23 -3.81
C ALA A 117 -6.06 -0.31 -5.16
N THR A 118 -5.14 0.60 -5.43
CA THR A 118 -4.20 0.45 -6.54
C THR A 118 -3.03 -0.39 -6.09
N VAL A 119 -2.72 -1.42 -6.87
CA VAL A 119 -1.69 -2.41 -6.57
C VAL A 119 -0.75 -2.60 -7.76
N GLN A 120 0.46 -3.08 -7.52
CA GLN A 120 1.46 -3.29 -8.55
C GLN A 120 2.30 -4.53 -8.27
N THR A 121 2.73 -5.23 -9.32
CA THR A 121 3.67 -6.35 -9.24
C THR A 121 5.08 -5.87 -8.91
N ARG A 122 5.92 -6.77 -8.39
CA ARG A 122 7.30 -6.43 -8.00
C ARG A 122 8.17 -5.96 -9.18
N ASP A 123 7.98 -6.51 -10.36
CA ASP A 123 8.67 -6.09 -11.58
C ASP A 123 8.11 -4.79 -12.17
N GLN A 124 7.03 -4.28 -11.56
CA GLN A 124 6.32 -3.06 -11.93
C GLN A 124 5.75 -3.07 -13.36
N LYS A 125 5.62 -4.24 -13.97
CA LYS A 125 5.07 -4.37 -15.34
C LYS A 125 3.57 -4.51 -15.39
N THR A 126 2.95 -4.78 -14.26
CA THR A 126 1.50 -4.93 -14.13
C THR A 126 1.01 -4.11 -12.96
N ALA A 127 -0.06 -3.38 -13.16
CA ALA A 127 -0.81 -2.74 -12.09
C ALA A 127 -2.28 -3.10 -12.16
N GLY A 128 -2.98 -2.98 -11.04
CA GLY A 128 -4.39 -3.31 -10.95
C GLY A 128 -5.14 -2.43 -9.97
N ILE A 129 -6.47 -2.45 -10.09
CA ILE A 129 -7.38 -1.87 -9.12
C ILE A 129 -8.20 -2.99 -8.49
N LEU A 130 -8.10 -3.11 -7.19
CA LEU A 130 -8.88 -4.02 -6.38
C LEU A 130 -10.03 -3.25 -5.74
N ARG A 131 -11.25 -3.78 -5.88
CA ARG A 131 -12.41 -3.34 -5.12
C ARG A 131 -12.55 -4.24 -3.89
N ILE A 132 -12.57 -3.64 -2.72
CA ILE A 132 -12.66 -4.32 -1.43
C ILE A 132 -14.01 -3.97 -0.80
N ASN A 133 -14.82 -4.99 -0.53
CA ASN A 133 -16.08 -4.81 0.18
C ASN A 133 -15.83 -4.56 1.67
N THR A 134 -16.41 -3.50 2.23
CA THR A 134 -16.15 -3.07 3.61
C THR A 134 -16.86 -3.90 4.68
N LYS A 135 -17.82 -4.75 4.31
CA LYS A 135 -18.61 -5.58 5.26
C LYS A 135 -18.01 -6.96 5.48
N GLY A 136 -17.38 -7.54 4.45
CA GLY A 136 -16.86 -8.91 4.52
C GLY A 136 -15.41 -9.06 4.05
N GLY A 137 -14.77 -7.96 3.62
CA GLY A 137 -13.40 -8.02 3.11
C GLY A 137 -13.25 -8.74 1.77
N PHE A 138 -14.37 -9.04 1.08
CA PHE A 138 -14.33 -9.66 -0.25
C PHE A 138 -13.65 -8.75 -1.25
N ILE A 139 -12.78 -9.34 -2.10
CA ILE A 139 -11.94 -8.61 -3.04
C ILE A 139 -12.26 -9.02 -4.46
N GLU A 140 -12.39 -8.04 -5.32
CA GLU A 140 -12.58 -8.18 -6.76
C GLU A 140 -11.54 -7.33 -7.49
N GLU A 141 -10.81 -7.92 -8.44
CA GLU A 141 -9.98 -7.16 -9.36
C GLU A 141 -10.87 -6.59 -10.47
N ILE A 142 -11.05 -5.28 -10.48
CA ILE A 142 -11.95 -4.60 -11.41
C ILE A 142 -11.25 -4.00 -12.62
N TYR A 143 -9.94 -3.81 -12.57
CA TYR A 143 -9.14 -3.31 -13.67
C TYR A 143 -7.69 -3.78 -13.58
N ARG A 144 -7.07 -4.05 -14.72
CA ARG A 144 -5.66 -4.43 -14.85
C ARG A 144 -5.07 -3.82 -16.12
N TRP A 145 -3.85 -3.29 -16.01
CA TRP A 145 -3.10 -2.83 -17.18
C TRP A 145 -1.62 -3.20 -17.07
N ASN A 146 -0.94 -3.21 -18.20
CA ASN A 146 0.42 -3.68 -18.32
C ASN A 146 1.25 -2.74 -19.19
N ASN A 147 2.56 -2.78 -18.98
CA ASN A 147 3.54 -2.15 -19.85
C ASN A 147 4.75 -3.10 -20.01
N GLU A 148 5.36 -3.15 -21.17
CA GLU A 148 6.50 -4.04 -21.44
C GLU A 148 7.75 -3.66 -20.63
N CYS A 149 7.92 -2.37 -20.34
CA CYS A 149 9.02 -1.85 -19.54
C CYS A 149 8.62 -1.76 -18.06
N TRP A 150 7.75 -0.82 -17.72
CA TRP A 150 7.13 -0.67 -16.40
C TRP A 150 5.84 0.17 -16.53
N VAL A 151 4.91 -0.07 -15.60
CA VAL A 151 3.73 0.77 -15.42
C VAL A 151 4.09 1.95 -14.55
N GLU A 152 4.01 3.15 -15.10
CA GLU A 152 4.13 4.37 -14.31
C GLU A 152 2.77 4.74 -13.71
N ILE A 153 2.71 4.84 -12.40
CA ILE A 153 1.49 5.27 -11.70
C ILE A 153 1.57 6.76 -11.45
N ILE A 154 0.68 7.50 -12.11
CA ILE A 154 0.64 8.96 -12.00
C ILE A 154 -0.05 9.36 -10.68
N PRO A 155 0.51 10.29 -9.88
CA PRO A 155 -0.14 10.77 -8.67
C PRO A 155 -1.55 11.28 -8.92
N GLY A 156 -2.52 10.75 -8.18
CA GLY A 156 -3.93 11.08 -8.33
C GLY A 156 -4.72 10.25 -9.34
N ALA A 157 -4.06 9.37 -10.08
CA ALA A 157 -4.67 8.35 -10.93
C ALA A 157 -4.16 6.95 -10.51
N PRO A 158 -4.89 5.85 -10.73
CA PRO A 158 -6.27 5.85 -11.20
C PRO A 158 -7.27 6.41 -10.19
N ARG A 159 -8.45 6.79 -10.67
CA ARG A 159 -9.58 7.25 -9.85
C ARG A 159 -10.83 6.47 -10.21
N VAL A 160 -11.55 6.01 -9.21
CA VAL A 160 -12.88 5.44 -9.38
C VAL A 160 -13.92 6.51 -9.03
N VAL A 161 -14.82 6.80 -9.98
CA VAL A 161 -15.88 7.80 -9.84
C VAL A 161 -17.19 7.19 -10.30
N GLY A 162 -18.05 6.81 -9.37
CA GLY A 162 -19.26 6.02 -9.66
C GLY A 162 -18.89 4.67 -10.28
N GLU A 163 -19.38 4.41 -11.48
CA GLU A 163 -19.11 3.18 -12.25
C GLU A 163 -17.92 3.31 -13.22
N HIS A 164 -17.22 4.45 -13.20
CA HIS A 164 -16.14 4.73 -14.13
C HIS A 164 -14.78 4.66 -13.43
N ILE A 165 -13.80 4.12 -14.15
CA ILE A 165 -12.39 4.17 -13.78
C ILE A 165 -11.73 5.17 -14.73
N ILE A 166 -11.05 6.16 -14.16
CA ILE A 166 -10.28 7.15 -14.91
C ILE A 166 -8.82 6.89 -14.60
N THR A 167 -8.05 6.54 -15.62
CA THR A 167 -6.60 6.31 -15.48
C THR A 167 -5.81 7.18 -16.45
N ILE A 168 -4.49 7.22 -16.28
CA ILE A 168 -3.56 7.88 -17.19
C ILE A 168 -2.57 6.80 -17.62
N GLU A 169 -2.55 6.52 -18.90
CA GLU A 169 -1.76 5.44 -19.48
C GLU A 169 -0.97 5.91 -20.70
N ASP A 170 0.15 5.24 -20.96
CA ASP A 170 0.96 5.50 -22.14
C ASP A 170 0.50 4.58 -23.28
N HIS A 171 0.01 5.19 -24.36
CA HIS A 171 -0.37 4.53 -25.60
C HIS A 171 0.34 5.17 -26.79
N ASP A 172 0.99 4.37 -27.62
CA ASP A 172 1.68 4.83 -28.83
C ASP A 172 2.61 6.04 -28.57
N GLU A 173 3.48 5.93 -27.56
CA GLU A 173 4.41 6.97 -27.12
C GLU A 173 3.72 8.26 -26.61
N THR A 174 2.43 8.22 -26.38
CA THR A 174 1.64 9.39 -25.93
C THR A 174 0.89 9.05 -24.65
N ARG A 175 1.04 9.92 -23.64
CA ARG A 175 0.28 9.82 -22.39
C ARG A 175 -1.15 10.31 -22.58
N ARG A 176 -2.13 9.51 -22.19
CA ARG A 176 -3.57 9.78 -22.37
C ARG A 176 -4.35 9.50 -21.09
N VAL A 177 -5.43 10.26 -20.93
CA VAL A 177 -6.49 9.92 -19.96
C VAL A 177 -7.39 8.87 -20.61
N VAL A 178 -7.62 7.78 -19.91
CA VAL A 178 -8.40 6.62 -20.37
C VAL A 178 -9.54 6.35 -19.40
#